data_bd066458c8b65520553c5d29f86f2a1b
#
_entry.id   bd066458c8b65520553c5d29f86f2a1b
#
_cell.length_a   1.000
_cell.length_b   1.000
_cell.length_c   1.000
_cell.angle_alpha   90.00
_cell.angle_beta   90.00
_cell.angle_gamma   90.00
#
_symmetry.space_group_name_H-M   'P 1'
#
loop_
_entity.id
_entity.type
_entity.pdbx_description
1 polymer ?
#
loop_
_entity_poly.entity_id
_entity_poly.type
_entity_poly.pdbx_seq_one_letter_code
_entity_poly.pdbx_strand_id
1 'polypeptide(L)'
;MRSIAAPAAVAAALIIVTLCTGTAAQAQTADKPQTQSKPAAKPSAKPKPQAKPVAQPKQTAASQADSRPSICVASTIGRQFHVQTIGIMVFGNSLEKIPIDSWGVDDLAIRKIQDVVGRNYAVRRLPVSASALTLLEPKPFSGWTQDPMHDFVAAVAGSGPRCTTYMTVTPSGSQVDGTNQAVAGLGILVQGSPVVLIDRTRVFASFILRAFDGETFKPLHSEKPTTDPLLVNALTGGLSAMNRNVDKTWVPNPPQSAAQSAQLRNATRALVEEGVAKATRAILEGP
;
A
#
# COMPACT_ATOMS: atom_id res chain seq x y z
N MET A 1 -3.71 60.56 7.50
CA MET A 1 -2.62 61.29 6.83
C MET A 1 -1.71 60.28 6.15
N ARG A 2 -1.58 60.42 4.84
CA ARG A 2 -0.62 59.88 3.88
C ARG A 2 -0.25 58.37 3.89
N SER A 3 -0.91 57.71 2.97
CA SER A 3 -0.59 56.47 2.29
C SER A 3 0.74 56.60 1.53
N ILE A 4 1.59 55.59 1.60
CA ILE A 4 2.68 55.39 0.63
C ILE A 4 2.58 53.97 0.13
N ALA A 5 2.20 53.82 -1.14
CA ALA A 5 2.24 52.61 -1.89
C ALA A 5 3.63 52.44 -2.52
N ALA A 6 4.19 51.22 -2.52
CA ALA A 6 5.37 50.85 -3.30
C ALA A 6 5.01 49.80 -4.31
N PRO A 7 5.51 49.86 -5.54
CA PRO A 7 5.13 48.95 -6.62
C PRO A 7 5.96 47.66 -6.62
N ALA A 8 5.29 46.55 -6.87
CA ALA A 8 5.89 45.24 -7.12
C ALA A 8 6.48 45.16 -8.53
N ALA A 9 7.75 44.83 -8.63
CA ALA A 9 8.43 44.50 -9.88
C ALA A 9 8.29 43.01 -10.16
N VAL A 10 7.62 42.66 -11.25
CA VAL A 10 7.50 41.29 -11.79
C VAL A 10 8.68 41.07 -12.72
N ALA A 11 9.61 40.17 -12.36
CA ALA A 11 10.67 39.70 -13.23
C ALA A 11 10.20 38.37 -13.87
N ALA A 12 9.94 38.40 -15.18
CA ALA A 12 9.67 37.22 -16.00
C ALA A 12 11.00 36.57 -16.40
N ALA A 13 11.26 35.36 -15.94
CA ALA A 13 12.39 34.54 -16.40
C ALA A 13 11.94 33.63 -17.54
N LEU A 14 12.50 33.85 -18.69
CA LEU A 14 12.32 33.08 -19.92
C LEU A 14 13.21 31.82 -19.84
N ILE A 15 12.62 30.63 -19.77
CA ILE A 15 13.37 29.36 -19.80
C ILE A 15 13.31 28.82 -21.25
N ILE A 16 14.50 28.80 -21.87
CA ILE A 16 14.72 28.20 -23.19
C ILE A 16 14.90 26.69 -22.98
N VAL A 17 13.97 25.90 -23.53
CA VAL A 17 14.06 24.44 -23.56
C VAL A 17 14.82 24.05 -24.85
N THR A 18 16.04 23.52 -24.67
CA THR A 18 16.82 22.93 -25.77
C THR A 18 16.43 21.46 -25.90
N LEU A 19 15.78 21.11 -27.00
CA LEU A 19 15.53 19.72 -27.40
C LEU A 19 16.82 19.07 -27.90
N CYS A 20 17.31 18.05 -27.18
CA CYS A 20 18.30 17.12 -27.72
C CYS A 20 17.58 15.90 -28.28
N THR A 21 17.56 15.80 -29.61
CA THR A 21 17.18 14.60 -30.36
C THR A 21 18.34 13.63 -30.38
N GLY A 22 18.22 12.53 -29.66
CA GLY A 22 19.19 11.41 -29.67
C GLY A 22 18.64 10.25 -30.49
N THR A 23 19.36 9.92 -31.55
CA THR A 23 19.11 8.91 -32.58
C THR A 23 19.23 7.49 -32.04
N ALA A 24 18.29 6.63 -32.40
CA ALA A 24 18.28 5.20 -32.16
C ALA A 24 19.37 4.47 -32.96
N ALA A 25 20.11 3.58 -32.33
CA ALA A 25 20.92 2.58 -32.99
C ALA A 25 20.29 1.19 -32.75
N GLN A 26 19.77 0.60 -33.81
CA GLN A 26 19.37 -0.80 -33.90
C GLN A 26 20.63 -1.67 -34.04
N ALA A 27 20.72 -2.71 -33.25
CA ALA A 27 21.62 -3.83 -33.52
C ALA A 27 20.79 -5.11 -33.61
N GLN A 28 20.60 -5.58 -34.85
CA GLN A 28 20.20 -6.95 -35.18
C GLN A 28 21.41 -7.85 -35.00
N THR A 29 21.25 -9.02 -34.42
CA THR A 29 21.99 -10.21 -34.81
C THR A 29 21.11 -11.44 -34.65
N ALA A 30 20.95 -12.12 -35.76
CA ALA A 30 20.49 -13.47 -35.98
C ALA A 30 21.42 -14.50 -35.32
N ASP A 31 21.00 -15.64 -34.88
CA ASP A 31 21.10 -16.90 -35.61
C ASP A 31 20.53 -18.07 -34.80
N LYS A 32 19.77 -18.92 -35.49
CA LYS A 32 19.37 -20.26 -35.07
C LYS A 32 20.52 -21.25 -35.29
N PRO A 33 20.55 -22.44 -34.63
CA PRO A 33 19.96 -23.56 -35.33
C PRO A 33 19.11 -24.53 -34.48
N GLN A 34 18.13 -25.09 -35.19
CA GLN A 34 17.32 -26.22 -34.80
C GLN A 34 18.20 -27.49 -34.67
N THR A 35 17.87 -28.29 -33.65
CA THR A 35 18.22 -29.73 -33.68
C THR A 35 16.95 -30.54 -33.45
N GLN A 36 16.53 -31.20 -34.51
CA GLN A 36 15.56 -32.28 -34.52
C GLN A 36 16.14 -33.49 -33.80
N SER A 37 15.40 -34.12 -32.93
CA SER A 37 15.60 -35.49 -32.51
C SER A 37 14.28 -36.24 -32.51
N LYS A 38 14.32 -37.31 -33.25
CA LYS A 38 13.47 -38.40 -33.73
C LYS A 38 12.67 -39.12 -32.63
N PRO A 39 11.47 -39.61 -32.94
CA PRO A 39 10.60 -40.31 -31.98
C PRO A 39 11.00 -41.76 -31.76
N ALA A 40 11.05 -42.19 -30.53
CA ALA A 40 11.21 -43.58 -30.13
C ALA A 40 9.89 -44.20 -29.65
N ALA A 41 9.73 -45.44 -29.97
CA ALA A 41 8.57 -46.30 -29.97
C ALA A 41 7.90 -46.52 -28.59
N LYS A 42 6.57 -46.76 -28.65
CA LYS A 42 5.69 -47.32 -27.59
C LYS A 42 6.16 -48.70 -27.12
N PRO A 43 5.98 -48.99 -25.85
CA PRO A 43 5.59 -50.30 -25.40
C PRO A 43 4.15 -50.30 -24.84
N SER A 44 3.45 -51.30 -25.28
CA SER A 44 2.11 -51.76 -24.90
C SER A 44 2.02 -52.03 -23.38
N ALA A 45 1.10 -51.40 -22.66
CA ALA A 45 0.81 -51.70 -21.27
C ALA A 45 -0.53 -52.47 -21.14
N LYS A 46 -0.46 -53.57 -20.38
CA LYS A 46 -1.51 -54.49 -19.99
C LYS A 46 -2.70 -53.81 -19.26
N PRO A 47 -3.92 -54.37 -19.37
CA PRO A 47 -5.08 -53.82 -18.67
C PRO A 47 -4.99 -54.08 -17.18
N LYS A 48 -5.24 -53.01 -16.41
CA LYS A 48 -5.30 -52.99 -14.95
C LYS A 48 -6.74 -53.26 -14.47
N PRO A 49 -6.95 -54.03 -13.38
CA PRO A 49 -8.28 -54.42 -12.90
C PRO A 49 -9.10 -53.21 -12.43
N GLN A 50 -10.41 -53.24 -12.72
CA GLN A 50 -11.42 -52.31 -12.25
C GLN A 50 -11.44 -52.23 -10.73
N ALA A 51 -11.15 -51.04 -10.18
CA ALA A 51 -11.38 -50.72 -8.78
C ALA A 51 -12.88 -50.43 -8.56
N LYS A 52 -13.43 -51.02 -7.50
CA LYS A 52 -14.79 -50.82 -7.00
C LYS A 52 -15.10 -49.33 -6.75
N PRO A 53 -16.38 -48.90 -6.91
CA PRO A 53 -16.78 -47.53 -6.60
C PRO A 53 -16.56 -47.28 -5.12
N VAL A 54 -15.65 -46.34 -4.81
CA VAL A 54 -15.50 -45.76 -3.45
C VAL A 54 -16.69 -44.86 -3.26
N ALA A 55 -17.49 -45.15 -2.22
CA ALA A 55 -18.61 -44.31 -1.77
C ALA A 55 -18.11 -42.90 -1.53
N GLN A 56 -18.65 -41.94 -2.27
CA GLN A 56 -18.44 -40.52 -2.01
C GLN A 56 -18.89 -40.17 -0.57
N PRO A 57 -18.05 -39.56 0.25
CA PRO A 57 -18.51 -39.05 1.52
C PRO A 57 -19.55 -37.94 1.24
N LYS A 58 -20.76 -38.14 1.79
CA LYS A 58 -21.82 -37.15 1.83
C LYS A 58 -21.23 -35.86 2.39
N GLN A 59 -21.05 -34.88 1.53
CA GLN A 59 -20.87 -33.47 1.96
C GLN A 59 -22.19 -32.98 2.54
N THR A 60 -22.42 -33.24 3.82
CA THR A 60 -23.46 -32.62 4.62
C THR A 60 -22.78 -31.74 5.65
N ALA A 61 -22.23 -30.63 5.20
CA ALA A 61 -22.03 -29.48 6.04
C ALA A 61 -22.77 -28.32 5.37
N ALA A 62 -24.09 -28.28 5.59
CA ALA A 62 -24.81 -27.02 5.49
C ALA A 62 -24.09 -26.08 6.48
N SER A 63 -23.27 -25.17 5.93
CA SER A 63 -22.67 -24.07 6.65
C SER A 63 -23.81 -23.33 7.34
N GLN A 64 -23.97 -23.52 8.66
CA GLN A 64 -24.81 -22.66 9.46
C GLN A 64 -24.39 -21.24 9.14
N ALA A 65 -25.24 -20.49 8.46
CA ALA A 65 -24.99 -19.09 8.14
C ALA A 65 -24.74 -18.39 9.46
N ASP A 66 -23.51 -17.92 9.64
CA ASP A 66 -23.10 -17.16 10.83
C ASP A 66 -24.01 -15.93 10.91
N SER A 67 -24.91 -15.89 11.90
CA SER A 67 -25.91 -14.82 12.05
C SER A 67 -25.31 -13.49 12.48
N ARG A 68 -24.00 -13.47 12.77
CA ARG A 68 -23.29 -12.25 13.14
C ARG A 68 -23.13 -11.32 11.93
N PRO A 69 -23.17 -9.99 12.14
CA PRO A 69 -22.83 -9.05 11.09
C PRO A 69 -21.42 -9.35 10.55
N SER A 70 -21.26 -9.29 9.23
CA SER A 70 -20.04 -9.67 8.56
C SER A 70 -19.25 -8.44 8.08
N ILE A 71 -17.94 -8.45 8.32
CA ILE A 71 -16.99 -7.44 7.81
C ILE A 71 -16.10 -8.10 6.79
N CYS A 72 -16.13 -7.61 5.55
CA CYS A 72 -15.20 -8.00 4.50
C CYS A 72 -14.04 -7.01 4.43
N VAL A 73 -12.79 -7.51 4.46
CA VAL A 73 -11.60 -6.66 4.52
C VAL A 73 -10.71 -6.86 3.30
N ALA A 74 -10.38 -5.76 2.62
CA ALA A 74 -9.37 -5.69 1.57
C ALA A 74 -8.18 -4.86 2.05
N SER A 75 -6.95 -5.38 1.96
CA SER A 75 -5.72 -4.66 2.30
C SER A 75 -4.75 -4.66 1.13
N THR A 76 -4.11 -3.52 0.89
CA THR A 76 -3.15 -3.31 -0.20
C THR A 76 -1.87 -2.60 0.26
N ILE A 77 -1.66 -2.48 1.58
CA ILE A 77 -0.51 -1.76 2.13
C ILE A 77 0.79 -2.56 2.10
N GLY A 78 0.71 -3.90 2.03
CA GLY A 78 1.86 -4.81 2.15
C GLY A 78 2.62 -5.07 0.85
N ARG A 79 2.40 -4.31 -0.22
CA ARG A 79 3.00 -4.56 -1.53
C ARG A 79 4.38 -3.96 -1.71
N GLN A 80 4.60 -2.76 -1.21
CA GLN A 80 5.83 -2.01 -1.41
C GLN A 80 6.32 -1.38 -0.11
N PHE A 81 7.64 -1.36 0.05
CA PHE A 81 8.35 -0.62 1.07
C PHE A 81 9.15 0.49 0.40
N HIS A 82 9.01 1.70 0.89
CA HIS A 82 9.67 2.88 0.34
C HIS A 82 10.95 3.18 1.12
N VAL A 83 12.06 3.28 0.40
CA VAL A 83 13.30 3.86 0.92
C VAL A 83 13.37 5.28 0.38
N GLN A 84 13.08 6.27 1.22
CA GLN A 84 12.94 7.66 0.79
C GLN A 84 13.93 8.54 1.52
N THR A 85 14.64 9.37 0.76
CA THR A 85 15.48 10.44 1.29
C THR A 85 14.87 11.77 0.90
N ILE A 86 14.76 12.68 1.86
CA ILE A 86 14.36 14.07 1.64
C ILE A 86 15.56 14.94 2.01
N GLY A 87 16.19 15.51 0.97
CA GLY A 87 17.30 16.44 1.09
C GLY A 87 16.82 17.85 1.54
N ILE A 88 17.80 18.70 1.79
CA ILE A 88 17.59 20.10 2.19
C ILE A 88 17.01 20.92 1.05
N MET A 89 17.31 20.56 -0.18
CA MET A 89 16.82 21.19 -1.41
C MET A 89 16.16 20.12 -2.29
N VAL A 90 15.54 20.54 -3.39
CA VAL A 90 14.96 19.65 -4.40
C VAL A 90 15.99 18.63 -4.93
N PHE A 91 17.28 19.02 -4.92
CA PHE A 91 18.40 18.14 -5.25
C PHE A 91 18.76 17.26 -4.04
N GLY A 92 18.71 15.96 -4.20
CA GLY A 92 19.03 14.97 -3.16
C GLY A 92 17.82 14.20 -2.64
N ASN A 93 16.62 14.43 -3.18
CA ASN A 93 15.46 13.60 -2.93
C ASN A 93 15.60 12.30 -3.73
N SER A 94 15.35 11.17 -3.08
CA SER A 94 15.26 9.86 -3.73
C SER A 94 14.10 9.07 -3.17
N LEU A 95 13.51 8.24 -4.02
CA LEU A 95 12.44 7.31 -3.65
C LEU A 95 12.65 5.99 -4.39
N GLU A 96 12.98 4.95 -3.64
CA GLU A 96 13.05 3.58 -4.14
C GLU A 96 11.87 2.78 -3.60
N LYS A 97 11.23 2.00 -4.48
CA LYS A 97 10.07 1.16 -4.15
C LYS A 97 10.47 -0.31 -4.20
N ILE A 98 10.43 -0.97 -3.08
CA ILE A 98 10.90 -2.34 -2.90
C ILE A 98 9.71 -3.26 -2.67
N PRO A 99 9.50 -4.32 -3.47
CA PRO A 99 8.45 -5.30 -3.23
C PRO A 99 8.66 -6.02 -1.89
N ILE A 100 7.58 -6.12 -1.08
CA ILE A 100 7.61 -6.75 0.25
C ILE A 100 6.44 -7.71 0.50
N ASP A 101 5.86 -8.29 -0.55
CA ASP A 101 4.75 -9.23 -0.43
C ASP A 101 5.05 -10.37 0.57
N SER A 102 6.31 -10.80 0.64
CA SER A 102 6.79 -11.82 1.59
C SER A 102 6.71 -11.41 3.07
N TRP A 103 6.50 -10.13 3.38
CA TRP A 103 6.39 -9.69 4.77
C TRP A 103 5.02 -10.01 5.38
N GLY A 104 4.02 -10.36 4.58
CA GLY A 104 2.69 -10.74 5.04
C GLY A 104 1.96 -9.63 5.80
N VAL A 105 2.18 -8.38 5.40
CA VAL A 105 1.63 -7.19 6.10
C VAL A 105 0.12 -7.08 5.90
N ASP A 106 -0.40 -7.43 4.71
CA ASP A 106 -1.84 -7.41 4.45
C ASP A 106 -2.58 -8.43 5.32
N ASP A 107 -2.02 -9.64 5.47
CA ASP A 107 -2.58 -10.65 6.38
C ASP A 107 -2.52 -10.22 7.84
N LEU A 108 -1.46 -9.51 8.22
CA LEU A 108 -1.30 -8.95 9.56
C LEU A 108 -2.39 -7.92 9.85
N ALA A 109 -2.64 -7.00 8.92
CA ALA A 109 -3.67 -5.97 9.04
C ALA A 109 -5.07 -6.60 9.21
N ILE A 110 -5.40 -7.60 8.40
CA ILE A 110 -6.69 -8.29 8.48
C ILE A 110 -6.84 -9.02 9.82
N ARG A 111 -5.83 -9.77 10.27
CA ARG A 111 -5.85 -10.42 11.60
C ARG A 111 -6.02 -9.40 12.71
N LYS A 112 -5.34 -8.27 12.64
CA LYS A 112 -5.45 -7.23 13.66
C LYS A 112 -6.85 -6.61 13.72
N ILE A 113 -7.50 -6.38 12.56
CA ILE A 113 -8.91 -5.97 12.52
C ILE A 113 -9.78 -7.04 13.21
N GLN A 114 -9.58 -8.32 12.87
CA GLN A 114 -10.32 -9.43 13.49
C GLN A 114 -10.15 -9.48 15.01
N ASP A 115 -8.93 -9.27 15.51
CA ASP A 115 -8.66 -9.23 16.94
C ASP A 115 -9.41 -8.09 17.65
N VAL A 116 -9.48 -6.91 17.01
CA VAL A 116 -10.12 -5.71 17.59
C VAL A 116 -11.63 -5.82 17.57
N VAL A 117 -12.24 -6.25 16.44
CA VAL A 117 -13.71 -6.40 16.35
C VAL A 117 -14.22 -7.58 17.16
N GLY A 118 -13.37 -8.52 17.52
CA GLY A 118 -13.65 -9.64 18.38
C GLY A 118 -14.68 -10.60 17.82
N ARG A 119 -15.48 -11.20 18.72
CA ARG A 119 -16.48 -12.23 18.38
C ARG A 119 -17.80 -11.64 17.87
N ASN A 120 -17.95 -10.33 17.92
CA ASN A 120 -19.19 -9.65 17.53
C ASN A 120 -19.42 -9.63 16.01
N TYR A 121 -18.34 -9.79 15.24
CA TYR A 121 -18.35 -9.75 13.78
C TYR A 121 -17.67 -10.98 13.17
N ALA A 122 -18.18 -11.42 12.03
CA ALA A 122 -17.53 -12.42 11.19
C ALA A 122 -16.62 -11.70 10.18
N VAL A 123 -15.30 -11.71 10.41
CA VAL A 123 -14.32 -11.06 9.50
C VAL A 123 -13.94 -12.00 8.37
N ARG A 124 -14.02 -11.52 7.13
CA ARG A 124 -13.69 -12.25 5.91
C ARG A 124 -12.68 -11.46 5.07
N ARG A 125 -11.64 -12.14 4.60
CA ARG A 125 -10.69 -11.55 3.67
C ARG A 125 -11.29 -11.45 2.27
N LEU A 126 -11.09 -10.31 1.61
CA LEU A 126 -11.37 -10.15 0.17
C LEU A 126 -10.07 -10.29 -0.63
N PRO A 127 -10.08 -11.07 -1.71
CA PRO A 127 -8.98 -11.09 -2.65
C PRO A 127 -8.95 -9.76 -3.42
N VAL A 128 -7.77 -9.20 -3.60
CA VAL A 128 -7.58 -7.98 -4.39
C VAL A 128 -6.90 -8.37 -5.70
N SER A 129 -7.62 -8.25 -6.81
CA SER A 129 -7.10 -8.53 -8.15
C SER A 129 -6.21 -7.40 -8.66
N ALA A 130 -5.34 -7.70 -9.62
CA ALA A 130 -4.51 -6.68 -10.28
C ALA A 130 -5.38 -5.59 -10.94
N SER A 131 -6.51 -5.97 -11.55
CA SER A 131 -7.46 -5.01 -12.14
C SER A 131 -8.12 -4.10 -11.11
N ALA A 132 -8.42 -4.59 -9.90
CA ALA A 132 -8.94 -3.73 -8.83
C ALA A 132 -7.88 -2.71 -8.38
N LEU A 133 -6.60 -3.08 -8.36
CA LEU A 133 -5.52 -2.19 -7.96
C LEU A 133 -5.32 -1.01 -8.91
N THR A 134 -5.54 -1.19 -10.21
CA THR A 134 -5.43 -0.10 -11.19
C THR A 134 -6.47 1.00 -10.95
N LEU A 135 -7.57 0.70 -10.23
CA LEU A 135 -8.56 1.72 -9.84
C LEU A 135 -8.03 2.68 -8.76
N LEU A 136 -7.03 2.26 -7.97
CA LEU A 136 -6.40 3.09 -6.95
C LEU A 136 -5.25 3.94 -7.50
N GLU A 137 -4.81 3.70 -8.73
CA GLU A 137 -3.75 4.48 -9.35
C GLU A 137 -4.26 5.88 -9.72
N PRO A 138 -3.47 6.95 -9.45
CA PRO A 138 -3.83 8.30 -9.86
C PRO A 138 -4.00 8.35 -11.39
N LYS A 139 -5.20 8.65 -11.86
CA LYS A 139 -5.46 8.86 -13.29
C LYS A 139 -5.18 10.32 -13.64
N PRO A 140 -4.26 10.61 -14.58
CA PRO A 140 -4.11 11.96 -15.08
C PRO A 140 -5.44 12.36 -15.76
N PHE A 141 -5.95 13.52 -15.39
CA PHE A 141 -7.20 14.11 -15.96
C PHE A 141 -8.52 13.40 -15.60
N SER A 142 -8.57 12.52 -14.62
CA SER A 142 -9.87 12.08 -14.08
C SER A 142 -10.56 13.30 -13.45
N GLY A 143 -11.63 13.77 -14.08
CA GLY A 143 -12.44 14.84 -13.52
C GLY A 143 -12.92 14.47 -12.11
N TRP A 144 -13.26 15.47 -11.31
CA TRP A 144 -13.65 15.40 -9.88
C TRP A 144 -14.89 14.54 -9.57
N THR A 145 -15.42 13.80 -10.57
CA THR A 145 -16.74 13.15 -10.51
C THR A 145 -16.70 11.66 -10.12
N GLN A 146 -15.55 11.00 -10.09
CA GLN A 146 -15.46 9.60 -9.74
C GLN A 146 -14.69 9.42 -8.42
N ASP A 147 -15.32 8.77 -7.44
CA ASP A 147 -14.63 8.29 -6.24
C ASP A 147 -13.94 6.95 -6.55
N PRO A 148 -12.60 6.93 -6.73
CA PRO A 148 -11.86 5.71 -7.06
C PRO A 148 -12.00 4.64 -5.97
N MET A 149 -12.33 5.03 -4.74
CA MET A 149 -12.52 4.09 -3.64
C MET A 149 -13.86 3.37 -3.74
N HIS A 150 -14.92 4.05 -4.20
CA HIS A 150 -16.20 3.40 -4.47
C HIS A 150 -16.03 2.30 -5.52
N ASP A 151 -15.39 2.61 -6.65
CA ASP A 151 -15.17 1.65 -7.73
C ASP A 151 -14.28 0.48 -7.28
N PHE A 152 -13.24 0.76 -6.49
CA PHE A 152 -12.37 -0.25 -5.92
C PHE A 152 -13.16 -1.21 -5.00
N VAL A 153 -13.97 -0.68 -4.08
CA VAL A 153 -14.77 -1.49 -3.15
C VAL A 153 -15.78 -2.33 -3.92
N ALA A 154 -16.46 -1.76 -4.91
CA ALA A 154 -17.40 -2.50 -5.77
C ALA A 154 -16.71 -3.65 -6.51
N ALA A 155 -15.51 -3.41 -7.05
CA ALA A 155 -14.74 -4.43 -7.77
C ALA A 155 -14.30 -5.59 -6.86
N VAL A 156 -13.78 -5.30 -5.65
CA VAL A 156 -13.37 -6.37 -4.71
C VAL A 156 -14.57 -7.09 -4.10
N ALA A 157 -15.70 -6.39 -3.86
CA ALA A 157 -16.93 -6.97 -3.37
C ALA A 157 -17.56 -7.93 -4.40
N GLY A 158 -17.50 -7.59 -5.69
CA GLY A 158 -18.01 -8.43 -6.78
C GLY A 158 -17.27 -9.75 -6.93
N SER A 159 -16.04 -9.86 -6.43
CA SER A 159 -15.23 -11.09 -6.49
C SER A 159 -15.30 -11.94 -5.22
N GLY A 160 -16.03 -11.51 -4.18
CA GLY A 160 -16.04 -12.14 -2.86
C GLY A 160 -17.44 -12.38 -2.28
N PRO A 161 -17.50 -12.81 -1.03
CA PRO A 161 -18.76 -12.96 -0.31
C PRO A 161 -19.40 -11.58 -0.04
N ARG A 162 -20.74 -11.54 0.00
CA ARG A 162 -21.44 -10.34 0.47
C ARG A 162 -21.26 -10.15 1.97
N CYS A 163 -21.00 -8.94 2.39
CA CYS A 163 -20.84 -8.55 3.78
C CYS A 163 -21.71 -7.34 4.12
N THR A 164 -22.06 -7.20 5.39
CA THR A 164 -22.81 -6.03 5.89
C THR A 164 -21.96 -4.76 5.88
N THR A 165 -20.65 -4.91 5.99
CA THR A 165 -19.70 -3.80 5.97
C THR A 165 -18.44 -4.22 5.20
N TYR A 166 -17.93 -3.32 4.39
CA TYR A 166 -16.60 -3.49 3.76
C TYR A 166 -15.59 -2.57 4.42
N MET A 167 -14.42 -3.09 4.69
CA MET A 167 -13.29 -2.29 5.19
C MET A 167 -12.12 -2.37 4.23
N THR A 168 -11.45 -1.25 4.00
CA THR A 168 -10.24 -1.19 3.18
C THR A 168 -9.08 -0.61 3.97
N VAL A 169 -7.89 -1.22 3.82
CA VAL A 169 -6.63 -0.69 4.35
C VAL A 169 -5.75 -0.36 3.16
N THR A 170 -5.60 0.93 2.86
CA THR A 170 -4.90 1.39 1.65
C THR A 170 -3.80 2.39 1.98
N PRO A 171 -2.71 2.46 1.18
CA PRO A 171 -1.70 3.50 1.33
C PRO A 171 -2.35 4.89 1.31
N SER A 172 -1.82 5.80 2.13
CA SER A 172 -2.28 7.19 2.20
C SER A 172 -1.07 8.12 2.22
N GLY A 173 -1.19 9.28 1.58
CA GLY A 173 -0.18 10.32 1.66
C GLY A 173 -0.13 10.98 3.04
N SER A 174 1.06 11.25 3.57
CA SER A 174 1.28 12.04 4.78
C SER A 174 2.35 13.06 4.52
N GLN A 175 2.05 14.32 4.82
CA GLN A 175 3.01 15.39 4.68
C GLN A 175 4.15 15.23 5.69
N VAL A 176 5.36 15.53 5.25
CA VAL A 176 6.51 15.67 6.12
C VAL A 176 6.58 17.15 6.52
N ASP A 177 6.28 17.42 7.79
CA ASP A 177 6.15 18.80 8.29
C ASP A 177 7.43 19.59 8.07
N GLY A 178 7.25 20.87 7.74
CA GLY A 178 8.35 21.77 7.38
C GLY A 178 8.90 21.57 5.97
N THR A 179 8.27 20.71 5.17
CA THR A 179 8.63 20.48 3.76
C THR A 179 7.38 20.48 2.88
N ASN A 180 7.57 20.54 1.56
CA ASN A 180 6.52 20.30 0.57
C ASN A 180 6.48 18.84 0.11
N GLN A 181 7.16 17.95 0.84
CA GLN A 181 7.26 16.52 0.49
C GLN A 181 6.25 15.70 1.29
N ALA A 182 5.87 14.58 0.71
CA ALA A 182 4.99 13.60 1.35
C ALA A 182 5.58 12.20 1.28
N VAL A 183 5.21 11.37 2.24
CA VAL A 183 5.44 9.92 2.23
C VAL A 183 4.10 9.21 2.02
N ALA A 184 4.12 7.99 1.52
CA ALA A 184 2.93 7.16 1.39
C ALA A 184 3.26 5.68 1.62
N GLY A 185 2.30 4.91 2.13
CA GLY A 185 2.48 3.49 2.37
C GLY A 185 3.45 3.19 3.50
N LEU A 186 4.29 2.18 3.33
CA LEU A 186 5.26 1.70 4.31
C LEU A 186 6.66 2.09 3.88
N GLY A 187 7.53 2.46 4.83
CA GLY A 187 8.89 2.81 4.42
C GLY A 187 9.83 3.23 5.54
N ILE A 188 11.02 3.61 5.10
CA ILE A 188 12.02 4.33 5.91
C ILE A 188 12.30 5.69 5.26
N LEU A 189 12.26 6.73 6.07
CA LEU A 189 12.50 8.10 5.68
C LEU A 189 13.82 8.59 6.29
N VAL A 190 14.69 9.09 5.45
CA VAL A 190 15.87 9.86 5.86
C VAL A 190 15.60 11.33 5.55
N GLN A 191 15.53 12.15 6.57
CA GLN A 191 15.28 13.58 6.45
C GLN A 191 16.53 14.36 6.88
N GLY A 192 17.20 14.99 5.92
CA GLY A 192 18.23 15.99 6.19
C GLY A 192 17.60 17.31 6.58
N SER A 193 18.10 17.96 7.62
CA SER A 193 17.68 19.30 8.01
C SER A 193 18.84 20.28 7.91
N PRO A 194 18.67 21.41 7.18
CA PRO A 194 19.70 22.43 7.08
C PRO A 194 19.81 23.30 8.34
N VAL A 195 18.70 23.39 9.08
CA VAL A 195 18.59 24.31 10.23
C VAL A 195 19.01 23.62 11.53
N VAL A 196 18.76 22.33 11.63
CA VAL A 196 19.12 21.51 12.77
C VAL A 196 20.04 20.43 12.19
N LEU A 197 21.32 20.49 12.41
CA LEU A 197 22.37 19.56 11.93
C LEU A 197 22.10 18.06 12.28
N ILE A 198 20.85 17.68 12.46
CA ILE A 198 20.41 16.36 12.88
C ILE A 198 19.63 15.72 11.73
N ASP A 199 20.26 14.78 11.05
CA ASP A 199 19.58 13.84 10.17
C ASP A 199 18.61 13.00 11.00
N ARG A 200 17.33 13.00 10.63
CA ARG A 200 16.33 12.13 11.26
C ARG A 200 16.05 10.94 10.37
N THR A 201 16.15 9.76 10.93
CA THR A 201 15.77 8.53 10.25
C THR A 201 14.56 7.93 10.96
N ARG A 202 13.51 7.60 10.20
CA ARG A 202 12.26 7.07 10.74
C ARG A 202 11.76 5.92 9.90
N VAL A 203 11.32 4.85 10.53
CA VAL A 203 10.42 3.87 9.89
C VAL A 203 9.00 4.41 10.01
N PHE A 204 8.22 4.33 8.94
CA PHE A 204 6.85 4.86 8.91
C PHE A 204 5.85 3.88 8.28
N ALA A 205 4.57 4.05 8.68
CA ALA A 205 3.42 3.41 8.08
C ALA A 205 2.31 4.46 7.89
N SER A 206 2.12 4.91 6.65
CA SER A 206 1.12 5.89 6.27
C SER A 206 0.02 5.22 5.46
N PHE A 207 -1.11 4.96 6.10
CA PHE A 207 -2.26 4.30 5.50
C PHE A 207 -3.56 4.89 6.06
N ILE A 208 -4.66 4.54 5.43
CA ILE A 208 -5.99 4.90 5.86
C ILE A 208 -6.86 3.65 5.91
N LEU A 209 -7.62 3.51 6.98
CA LEU A 209 -8.68 2.54 7.14
C LEU A 209 -10.00 3.22 6.81
N ARG A 210 -10.80 2.62 5.92
CA ARG A 210 -12.13 3.12 5.56
C ARG A 210 -13.16 2.02 5.72
N ALA A 211 -14.33 2.39 6.24
CA ALA A 211 -15.51 1.51 6.31
C ALA A 211 -16.55 1.99 5.30
N PHE A 212 -17.22 1.04 4.67
CA PHE A 212 -18.24 1.27 3.65
C PHE A 212 -19.47 0.44 3.95
N ASP A 213 -20.63 0.99 3.61
CA ASP A 213 -21.90 0.28 3.67
C ASP A 213 -21.91 -0.92 2.71
N GLY A 214 -22.47 -2.05 3.17
CA GLY A 214 -22.43 -3.32 2.46
C GLY A 214 -23.29 -3.39 1.20
N GLU A 215 -24.28 -2.53 1.08
CA GLU A 215 -25.22 -2.52 -0.05
C GLU A 215 -24.90 -1.42 -1.06
N THR A 216 -24.60 -0.24 -0.56
CA THR A 216 -24.45 0.97 -1.37
C THR A 216 -23.01 1.35 -1.65
N PHE A 217 -22.04 0.73 -0.96
CA PHE A 217 -20.60 1.05 -0.98
C PHE A 217 -20.32 2.52 -0.63
N LYS A 218 -21.25 3.21 0.00
CA LYS A 218 -21.03 4.58 0.49
C LYS A 218 -20.06 4.56 1.66
N PRO A 219 -19.15 5.52 1.75
CA PRO A 219 -18.25 5.62 2.90
C PRO A 219 -19.06 5.92 4.17
N LEU A 220 -18.85 5.12 5.20
CA LEU A 220 -19.42 5.29 6.53
C LEU A 220 -18.45 6.06 7.42
N HIS A 221 -17.20 5.64 7.44
CA HIS A 221 -16.16 6.24 8.28
C HIS A 221 -14.77 6.05 7.66
N SER A 222 -13.85 6.94 7.99
CA SER A 222 -12.46 6.81 7.58
C SER A 222 -11.52 7.29 8.68
N GLU A 223 -10.44 6.53 8.93
CA GLU A 223 -9.47 6.86 9.97
C GLU A 223 -8.05 6.71 9.45
N LYS A 224 -7.24 7.75 9.69
CA LYS A 224 -5.82 7.78 9.37
C LYS A 224 -5.02 7.81 10.67
N PRO A 225 -4.43 6.69 11.10
CA PRO A 225 -3.73 6.64 12.37
C PRO A 225 -2.42 7.43 12.33
N THR A 226 -2.12 8.10 13.42
CA THR A 226 -0.87 8.84 13.64
C THR A 226 -0.27 8.46 14.98
N THR A 227 1.06 8.53 15.11
CA THR A 227 1.76 8.32 16.38
C THR A 227 1.63 9.54 17.28
N ASP A 228 1.86 10.71 16.71
CA ASP A 228 1.97 11.96 17.45
C ASP A 228 0.72 12.83 17.32
N PRO A 229 0.36 13.60 18.36
CA PRO A 229 -0.65 14.63 18.25
C PRO A 229 -0.25 15.69 17.21
N LEU A 230 -1.23 16.19 16.44
CA LEU A 230 -1.01 17.16 15.36
C LEU A 230 -0.20 18.40 15.79
N LEU A 231 -0.42 18.90 17.01
CA LEU A 231 0.30 20.07 17.54
C LEU A 231 1.80 19.80 17.75
N VAL A 232 2.16 18.60 18.20
CA VAL A 232 3.57 18.22 18.40
C VAL A 232 4.27 18.09 17.06
N ASN A 233 3.62 17.51 16.06
CA ASN A 233 4.16 17.38 14.72
C ASN A 233 4.50 18.72 14.07
N ALA A 234 3.59 19.70 14.15
CA ALA A 234 3.80 21.02 13.57
C ALA A 234 5.02 21.74 14.16
N LEU A 235 5.30 21.56 15.46
CA LEU A 235 6.40 22.21 16.16
C LEU A 235 7.75 21.49 15.98
N THR A 236 7.73 20.18 15.72
CA THR A 236 8.96 19.35 15.73
C THR A 236 9.42 18.91 14.35
N GLY A 237 8.75 19.33 13.28
CA GLY A 237 8.98 18.79 11.93
C GLY A 237 8.60 17.31 11.88
N GLY A 238 7.41 16.99 12.40
CA GLY A 238 6.89 15.63 12.55
C GLY A 238 6.44 14.99 11.25
N LEU A 239 5.81 13.84 11.38
CA LEU A 239 5.22 13.10 10.29
C LEU A 239 3.80 12.67 10.70
N SER A 240 2.80 13.14 9.97
CA SER A 240 1.38 12.80 10.21
C SER A 240 1.03 11.37 9.79
N ALA A 241 1.81 10.40 10.27
CA ALA A 241 1.66 8.96 10.06
C ALA A 241 2.11 8.20 11.30
N MET A 242 1.82 6.90 11.36
CA MET A 242 2.49 6.03 12.32
C MET A 242 3.99 6.02 12.03
N ASN A 243 4.82 6.38 13.00
CA ASN A 243 6.26 6.43 12.77
C ASN A 243 7.06 6.15 14.06
N ARG A 244 8.33 5.79 13.86
CA ARG A 244 9.30 5.55 14.94
C ARG A 244 10.68 6.01 14.48
N ASN A 245 11.36 6.78 15.33
CA ASN A 245 12.77 7.12 15.10
C ASN A 245 13.62 5.85 15.21
N VAL A 246 14.58 5.74 14.30
CA VAL A 246 15.53 4.62 14.24
C VAL A 246 16.93 5.16 13.98
N ASP A 247 17.94 4.32 14.20
CA ASP A 247 19.31 4.66 13.88
C ASP A 247 19.54 4.73 12.36
N LYS A 248 20.43 5.61 11.91
CA LYS A 248 20.79 5.77 10.49
C LYS A 248 21.34 4.48 9.87
N THR A 249 21.95 3.62 10.67
CA THR A 249 22.45 2.31 10.23
C THR A 249 21.36 1.37 9.73
N TRP A 250 20.07 1.68 10.00
CA TRP A 250 18.95 0.91 9.48
C TRP A 250 18.64 1.19 8.01
N VAL A 251 19.20 2.27 7.46
CA VAL A 251 18.99 2.62 6.05
C VAL A 251 19.65 1.57 5.17
N PRO A 252 18.88 0.85 4.34
CA PRO A 252 19.43 -0.23 3.55
C PRO A 252 20.33 0.30 2.44
N ASN A 253 21.49 -0.32 2.28
CA ASN A 253 22.43 -0.01 1.20
C ASN A 253 22.98 -1.34 0.63
N PRO A 254 22.63 -1.72 -0.61
CA PRO A 254 21.71 -0.99 -1.52
C PRO A 254 20.25 -1.01 -1.03
N PRO A 255 19.38 -0.09 -1.52
CA PRO A 255 17.98 0.00 -1.09
C PRO A 255 17.20 -1.32 -1.19
N GLN A 256 17.49 -2.15 -2.19
CA GLN A 256 16.86 -3.45 -2.43
C GLN A 256 17.05 -4.44 -1.27
N SER A 257 18.11 -4.26 -0.47
CA SER A 257 18.35 -5.09 0.73
C SER A 257 17.30 -4.90 1.82
N ALA A 258 16.44 -3.87 1.71
CA ALA A 258 15.31 -3.68 2.60
C ALA A 258 14.42 -4.92 2.69
N ALA A 259 14.15 -5.58 1.55
CA ALA A 259 13.26 -6.75 1.50
C ALA A 259 13.71 -7.89 2.42
N GLN A 260 15.02 -8.06 2.65
CA GLN A 260 15.60 -9.09 3.50
C GLN A 260 15.81 -8.62 4.95
N SER A 261 15.68 -7.33 5.24
CA SER A 261 15.91 -6.78 6.58
C SER A 261 14.82 -7.22 7.57
N ALA A 262 15.16 -8.15 8.46
CA ALA A 262 14.27 -8.57 9.54
C ALA A 262 13.93 -7.41 10.49
N GLN A 263 14.88 -6.50 10.70
CA GLN A 263 14.76 -5.35 11.56
C GLN A 263 13.71 -4.36 11.03
N LEU A 264 13.80 -3.98 9.75
CA LEU A 264 12.81 -3.12 9.09
C LEU A 264 11.44 -3.78 9.04
N ARG A 265 11.38 -5.07 8.67
CA ARG A 265 10.13 -5.83 8.64
C ARG A 265 9.43 -5.82 9.99
N ASN A 266 10.16 -6.13 11.08
CA ASN A 266 9.56 -6.20 12.42
C ASN A 266 9.08 -4.82 12.90
N ALA A 267 9.86 -3.76 12.68
CA ALA A 267 9.46 -2.40 13.04
C ALA A 267 8.22 -1.94 12.25
N THR A 268 8.19 -2.21 10.94
CA THR A 268 7.05 -1.88 10.09
C THR A 268 5.79 -2.63 10.52
N ARG A 269 5.91 -3.93 10.79
CA ARG A 269 4.78 -4.75 11.26
C ARG A 269 4.22 -4.23 12.58
N ALA A 270 5.07 -3.83 13.53
CA ALA A 270 4.63 -3.24 14.80
C ALA A 270 3.84 -1.94 14.60
N LEU A 271 4.31 -1.04 13.71
CA LEU A 271 3.59 0.19 13.38
C LEU A 271 2.23 -0.08 12.72
N VAL A 272 2.18 -1.09 11.84
CA VAL A 272 0.91 -1.48 11.18
C VAL A 272 -0.06 -2.08 12.21
N GLU A 273 0.40 -2.98 13.10
CA GLU A 273 -0.45 -3.56 14.14
C GLU A 273 -1.05 -2.49 15.06
N GLU A 274 -0.21 -1.56 15.53
CA GLU A 274 -0.64 -0.46 16.38
C GLU A 274 -1.62 0.46 15.65
N GLY A 275 -1.27 0.90 14.43
CA GLY A 275 -2.08 1.82 13.65
C GLY A 275 -3.42 1.22 13.23
N VAL A 276 -3.44 -0.05 12.78
CA VAL A 276 -4.68 -0.74 12.43
C VAL A 276 -5.58 -0.91 13.66
N ALA A 277 -5.02 -1.30 14.82
CA ALA A 277 -5.79 -1.42 16.04
C ALA A 277 -6.41 -0.08 16.46
N LYS A 278 -5.64 1.03 16.38
CA LYS A 278 -6.11 2.38 16.69
C LYS A 278 -7.23 2.82 15.74
N ALA A 279 -7.02 2.68 14.44
CA ALA A 279 -8.01 3.08 13.44
C ALA A 279 -9.29 2.24 13.51
N THR A 280 -9.17 0.92 13.75
CA THR A 280 -10.34 0.04 13.87
C THR A 280 -11.20 0.42 15.08
N ARG A 281 -10.59 0.71 16.24
CA ARG A 281 -11.34 1.17 17.42
C ARG A 281 -12.07 2.48 17.14
N ALA A 282 -11.38 3.48 16.57
CA ALA A 282 -11.98 4.76 16.23
C ALA A 282 -13.19 4.61 15.29
N ILE A 283 -13.12 3.70 14.30
CA ILE A 283 -14.25 3.42 13.41
C ILE A 283 -15.40 2.74 14.15
N LEU A 284 -15.15 1.87 15.11
CA LEU A 284 -16.20 1.17 15.87
C LEU A 284 -16.87 2.07 16.92
N GLU A 285 -16.12 3.01 17.51
CA GLU A 285 -16.62 3.95 18.51
C GLU A 285 -17.47 5.07 17.88
N GLY A 286 -17.34 5.28 16.56
CA GLY A 286 -18.00 6.35 15.82
C GLY A 286 -17.42 7.74 16.14
N PRO A 287 -17.92 8.78 15.46
CA PRO A 287 -17.55 10.16 15.75
C PRO A 287 -18.16 10.65 17.07
#